data_adfbcc66378979b974bd81cfa2e31d9a
#
_entry.id   adfbcc66378979b974bd81cfa2e31d9a
#
_cell.length_a   1.000
_cell.length_b   1.000
_cell.length_c   1.000
_cell.angle_alpha   90.00
_cell.angle_beta   90.00
_cell.angle_gamma   90.00
#
_symmetry.space_group_name_H-M   'P 1'
#
loop_
_entity.id
_entity.type
_entity.pdbx_description
1 polymer ?
#
loop_
_entity_poly.entity_id
_entity_poly.type
_entity_poly.pdbx_seq_one_letter_code
_entity_poly.pdbx_strand_id
1 'polypeptide(L)'
;MKRFAVIWVLVVFSAMAIVVSAHAQPRCGRGNYSGWGCTGQGQGQYQRMYNPQTVETVSGVVEAVEQFTPLKGMSYGIHLRLKTQDGSMAVHVGPAGYVEKQAVKLQVGDNIEVKGSKVTFNNEPSIIAAEIKKGDAVLSLRNDNGIPNWAGTGGMGRRR
;
A
#
# COMPACT_ATOMS: atom_id res chain seq x y z
N MET A 1 -23.14 -25.45 71.38
CA MET A 1 -23.53 -24.04 71.23
C MET A 1 -22.67 -23.46 70.16
N LYS A 2 -23.15 -23.41 68.90
CA LYS A 2 -22.42 -23.01 67.75
C LYS A 2 -22.95 -21.63 67.29
N ARG A 3 -22.13 -20.62 67.35
CA ARG A 3 -22.46 -19.23 66.97
C ARG A 3 -22.24 -19.08 65.47
N PHE A 4 -23.31 -18.87 64.71
CA PHE A 4 -23.25 -18.54 63.28
C PHE A 4 -23.01 -17.03 63.13
N ALA A 5 -21.87 -16.69 62.61
CA ALA A 5 -21.56 -15.30 62.20
C ALA A 5 -22.09 -15.11 60.75
N VAL A 6 -23.09 -14.26 60.63
CA VAL A 6 -23.64 -13.84 59.35
C VAL A 6 -22.79 -12.72 58.79
N ILE A 7 -22.02 -13.00 57.75
CA ILE A 7 -21.22 -11.98 57.04
C ILE A 7 -22.11 -11.32 55.99
N TRP A 8 -22.44 -10.06 56.23
CA TRP A 8 -23.08 -9.22 55.23
C TRP A 8 -22.06 -8.80 54.17
N VAL A 9 -22.19 -9.31 52.94
CA VAL A 9 -21.44 -8.87 51.79
C VAL A 9 -22.17 -7.68 51.19
N LEU A 10 -21.65 -6.48 51.41
CA LEU A 10 -22.08 -5.26 50.74
C LEU A 10 -21.55 -5.29 49.29
N VAL A 11 -22.42 -5.61 48.35
CA VAL A 11 -22.15 -5.45 46.91
C VAL A 11 -22.27 -3.98 46.58
N VAL A 12 -21.13 -3.33 46.48
CA VAL A 12 -21.04 -1.97 45.95
C VAL A 12 -21.16 -2.04 44.40
N PHE A 13 -22.32 -1.73 43.87
CA PHE A 13 -22.51 -1.53 42.44
C PHE A 13 -21.81 -0.24 42.05
N SER A 14 -20.58 -0.35 41.59
CA SER A 14 -19.87 0.75 40.92
C SER A 14 -20.49 0.93 39.51
N ALA A 15 -21.30 1.97 39.35
CA ALA A 15 -21.80 2.40 38.04
C ALA A 15 -20.63 2.90 37.20
N MET A 16 -20.11 2.05 36.33
CA MET A 16 -19.09 2.39 35.36
C MET A 16 -19.73 3.21 34.26
N ALA A 17 -19.62 4.53 34.34
CA ALA A 17 -20.06 5.44 33.27
C ALA A 17 -19.20 5.15 32.03
N ILE A 18 -19.78 4.53 31.02
CA ILE A 18 -19.17 4.36 29.70
C ILE A 18 -19.19 5.73 29.03
N VAL A 19 -18.05 6.42 29.08
CA VAL A 19 -17.83 7.62 28.28
C VAL A 19 -17.69 7.16 26.82
N VAL A 20 -18.77 7.22 26.08
CA VAL A 20 -18.73 7.05 24.61
C VAL A 20 -18.06 8.30 24.06
N SER A 21 -16.76 8.23 23.84
CA SER A 21 -16.05 9.24 23.07
C SER A 21 -16.58 9.22 21.64
N ALA A 22 -17.43 10.18 21.32
CA ALA A 22 -17.85 10.43 19.95
C ALA A 22 -16.59 10.85 19.16
N HIS A 23 -15.96 9.90 18.50
CA HIS A 23 -14.92 10.20 17.52
C HIS A 23 -15.63 10.89 16.36
N ALA A 24 -15.50 12.20 16.30
CA ALA A 24 -15.91 12.99 15.16
C ALA A 24 -15.13 12.48 13.94
N GLN A 25 -15.78 11.69 13.10
CA GLN A 25 -15.23 11.33 11.81
C GLN A 25 -15.03 12.61 11.01
N PRO A 26 -13.86 12.87 10.46
CA PRO A 26 -13.66 14.03 9.60
C PRO A 26 -14.62 13.91 8.42
N ARG A 27 -15.61 14.79 8.39
CA ARG A 27 -16.48 14.96 7.22
C ARG A 27 -15.57 15.46 6.11
N CYS A 28 -15.38 14.66 5.07
CA CYS A 28 -14.78 15.13 3.82
C CYS A 28 -15.60 16.32 3.35
N GLY A 29 -15.02 17.53 3.50
CA GLY A 29 -15.64 18.75 3.06
C GLY A 29 -15.97 18.66 1.57
N ARG A 30 -17.15 19.19 1.20
CA ARG A 30 -17.65 19.34 -0.17
C ARG A 30 -16.83 20.41 -0.89
N GLY A 31 -15.52 20.14 -1.01
CA GLY A 31 -14.60 20.96 -1.78
C GLY A 31 -14.40 20.31 -3.13
N ASN A 32 -14.55 21.11 -4.18
CA ASN A 32 -14.45 20.74 -5.59
C ASN A 32 -13.00 20.40 -5.98
N TYR A 33 -12.38 19.45 -5.25
CA TYR A 33 -11.10 18.85 -5.59
C TYR A 33 -11.35 17.50 -6.24
N SER A 34 -11.55 17.54 -7.55
CA SER A 34 -11.56 16.36 -8.40
C SER A 34 -10.17 15.71 -8.37
N GLY A 35 -10.06 14.60 -7.64
CA GLY A 35 -8.87 13.78 -7.84
C GLY A 35 -8.57 12.72 -6.81
N TRP A 36 -8.89 12.93 -5.53
CA TRP A 36 -8.53 11.96 -4.49
C TRP A 36 -9.77 11.64 -3.66
N GLY A 37 -10.66 10.84 -4.27
CA GLY A 37 -11.97 10.56 -3.71
C GLY A 37 -11.91 9.78 -2.41
N CYS A 38 -12.66 10.26 -1.42
CA CYS A 38 -13.02 9.53 -0.20
C CYS A 38 -13.98 8.36 -0.46
N THR A 39 -14.17 7.95 -1.70
CA THR A 39 -15.10 6.90 -2.11
C THR A 39 -14.37 5.80 -2.85
N GLY A 40 -13.78 4.86 -2.12
CA GLY A 40 -13.23 3.69 -2.77
C GLY A 40 -12.50 2.80 -1.80
N GLN A 41 -13.16 1.79 -1.31
CA GLN A 41 -12.62 0.75 -0.43
C GLN A 41 -11.51 -0.11 -1.07
N GLY A 42 -10.89 0.30 -2.15
CA GLY A 42 -9.83 -0.47 -2.80
C GLY A 42 -8.60 0.34 -3.23
N GLN A 43 -8.80 1.51 -3.82
CA GLN A 43 -7.67 2.29 -4.37
C GLN A 43 -6.87 3.04 -3.31
N GLY A 44 -7.52 3.50 -2.23
CA GLY A 44 -6.86 4.28 -1.19
C GLY A 44 -5.98 3.44 -0.25
N GLN A 45 -6.18 2.13 -0.17
CA GLN A 45 -5.43 1.28 0.74
C GLN A 45 -4.02 1.01 0.21
N TYR A 46 -3.88 0.75 -1.07
CA TYR A 46 -2.59 0.47 -1.70
C TYR A 46 -1.65 1.68 -1.72
N GLN A 47 -2.19 2.88 -1.96
CA GLN A 47 -1.41 4.12 -1.95
C GLN A 47 -0.98 4.54 -0.54
N ARG A 48 -1.76 4.16 0.48
CA ARG A 48 -1.42 4.40 1.89
C ARG A 48 -0.39 3.44 2.47
N MET A 49 -0.05 2.38 1.75
CA MET A 49 0.97 1.43 2.20
C MET A 49 2.40 1.94 1.96
N TYR A 50 2.60 2.90 1.05
CA TYR A 50 3.93 3.48 0.84
C TYR A 50 4.32 4.35 2.03
N ASN A 51 5.44 4.01 2.67
CA ASN A 51 6.01 4.76 3.77
C ASN A 51 7.42 5.24 3.41
N PRO A 52 7.66 6.56 3.28
CA PRO A 52 8.99 7.09 2.96
C PRO A 52 10.08 6.70 3.97
N GLN A 53 9.70 6.39 5.21
CA GLN A 53 10.65 5.99 6.26
C GLN A 53 11.12 4.53 6.14
N THR A 54 10.43 3.70 5.36
CA THR A 54 10.79 2.31 5.10
C THR A 54 11.37 2.10 3.71
N VAL A 55 11.83 3.19 3.09
CA VAL A 55 12.48 3.11 1.76
C VAL A 55 13.84 2.47 1.92
N GLU A 56 14.04 1.41 1.19
CA GLU A 56 15.32 0.71 1.08
C GLU A 56 15.64 0.41 -0.39
N THR A 57 16.88 0.02 -0.65
CA THR A 57 17.34 -0.40 -1.96
C THR A 57 17.66 -1.89 -1.91
N VAL A 58 17.04 -2.65 -2.79
CA VAL A 58 17.22 -4.10 -2.89
C VAL A 58 17.66 -4.46 -4.29
N SER A 59 18.73 -5.26 -4.39
CA SER A 59 19.22 -5.76 -5.68
C SER A 59 18.89 -7.23 -5.83
N GLY A 60 18.62 -7.64 -7.06
CA GLY A 60 18.33 -9.04 -7.35
C GLY A 60 18.08 -9.32 -8.82
N VAL A 61 17.75 -10.58 -9.10
CA VAL A 61 17.39 -11.06 -10.43
C VAL A 61 15.89 -11.23 -10.54
N VAL A 62 15.31 -10.77 -11.63
CA VAL A 62 13.88 -10.94 -11.92
C VAL A 62 13.60 -12.41 -12.23
N GLU A 63 12.85 -13.10 -11.35
CA GLU A 63 12.41 -14.48 -11.54
C GLU A 63 11.13 -14.58 -12.37
N ALA A 64 10.20 -13.63 -12.17
CA ALA A 64 8.95 -13.59 -12.91
C ALA A 64 8.46 -12.16 -13.09
N VAL A 65 7.74 -11.93 -14.19
CA VAL A 65 6.98 -10.71 -14.45
C VAL A 65 5.51 -11.10 -14.47
N GLU A 66 4.75 -10.64 -13.49
CA GLU A 66 3.37 -11.05 -13.27
C GLU A 66 2.41 -9.89 -13.52
N GLN A 67 1.24 -10.20 -14.06
CA GLN A 67 0.14 -9.26 -14.17
C GLN A 67 -0.81 -9.47 -12.99
N PHE A 68 -1.12 -8.40 -12.31
CA PHE A 68 -2.01 -8.43 -11.16
C PHE A 68 -3.16 -7.44 -11.34
N THR A 69 -4.39 -7.91 -11.19
CA THR A 69 -5.58 -7.06 -11.22
C THR A 69 -6.11 -6.88 -9.80
N PRO A 70 -5.92 -5.72 -9.18
CA PRO A 70 -6.26 -5.51 -7.76
C PRO A 70 -7.74 -5.70 -7.46
N LEU A 71 -8.61 -5.23 -8.34
CA LEU A 71 -10.07 -5.32 -8.22
C LEU A 71 -10.72 -5.47 -9.60
N LYS A 72 -11.91 -6.10 -9.62
CA LYS A 72 -12.72 -6.24 -10.85
C LYS A 72 -13.01 -4.87 -11.46
N GLY A 73 -12.69 -4.70 -12.74
CA GLY A 73 -12.88 -3.45 -13.47
C GLY A 73 -11.72 -2.45 -13.40
N MET A 74 -10.63 -2.77 -12.67
CA MET A 74 -9.39 -2.00 -12.71
C MET A 74 -8.45 -2.54 -13.78
N SER A 75 -7.59 -1.64 -14.30
CA SER A 75 -6.48 -2.03 -15.16
C SER A 75 -5.50 -2.89 -14.38
N TYR A 76 -4.91 -3.88 -15.05
CA TYR A 76 -3.88 -4.70 -14.42
C TYR A 76 -2.59 -3.90 -14.17
N GLY A 77 -1.91 -4.29 -13.11
CA GLY A 77 -0.59 -3.79 -12.74
C GLY A 77 0.49 -4.80 -13.06
N ILE A 78 1.73 -4.34 -13.09
CA ILE A 78 2.93 -5.16 -13.22
C ILE A 78 3.51 -5.38 -11.82
N HIS A 79 3.69 -6.65 -11.49
CA HIS A 79 4.44 -7.12 -10.34
C HIS A 79 5.64 -7.91 -10.83
N LEU A 80 6.75 -7.84 -10.09
CA LEU A 80 7.90 -8.70 -10.34
C LEU A 80 8.12 -9.58 -9.12
N ARG A 81 8.62 -10.77 -9.36
CA ARG A 81 9.23 -11.59 -8.33
C ARG A 81 10.74 -11.44 -8.45
N LEU A 82 11.36 -10.90 -7.42
CA LEU A 82 12.79 -10.61 -7.39
C LEU A 82 13.48 -11.61 -6.47
N LYS A 83 14.46 -12.32 -7.00
CA LYS A 83 15.37 -13.16 -6.21
C LYS A 83 16.48 -12.32 -5.66
N THR A 84 16.51 -12.17 -4.35
CA THR A 84 17.53 -11.46 -3.58
C THR A 84 18.43 -12.43 -2.84
N GLN A 85 19.43 -11.93 -2.13
CA GLN A 85 20.29 -12.76 -1.27
C GLN A 85 19.51 -13.35 -0.08
N ASP A 86 18.47 -12.63 0.40
CA ASP A 86 17.66 -13.01 1.55
C ASP A 86 16.44 -13.88 1.17
N GLY A 87 16.22 -14.14 -0.11
CA GLY A 87 15.10 -14.90 -0.62
C GLY A 87 14.32 -14.20 -1.72
N SER A 88 13.14 -14.72 -2.06
CA SER A 88 12.27 -14.13 -3.07
C SER A 88 11.40 -13.04 -2.46
N MET A 89 11.27 -11.91 -3.16
CA MET A 89 10.47 -10.74 -2.75
C MET A 89 9.56 -10.29 -3.88
N ALA A 90 8.32 -9.91 -3.53
CA ALA A 90 7.40 -9.30 -4.49
C ALA A 90 7.72 -7.81 -4.66
N VAL A 91 7.79 -7.34 -5.90
CA VAL A 91 8.01 -5.93 -6.26
C VAL A 91 6.77 -5.39 -6.97
N HIS A 92 6.11 -4.43 -6.34
CA HIS A 92 4.96 -3.75 -6.90
C HIS A 92 5.41 -2.56 -7.76
N VAL A 93 5.36 -2.70 -9.07
CA VAL A 93 5.85 -1.68 -10.02
C VAL A 93 4.79 -0.61 -10.25
N GLY A 94 3.69 -0.96 -10.88
CA GLY A 94 2.61 -0.01 -11.16
C GLY A 94 1.68 -0.46 -12.28
N PRO A 95 0.78 0.42 -12.76
CA PRO A 95 -0.16 0.09 -13.84
C PRO A 95 0.58 -0.28 -15.13
N ALA A 96 0.18 -1.38 -15.76
CA ALA A 96 0.82 -1.86 -16.99
C ALA A 96 0.83 -0.80 -18.09
N GLY A 97 -0.28 -0.11 -18.30
CA GLY A 97 -0.38 0.94 -19.31
C GLY A 97 0.58 2.12 -19.11
N TYR A 98 1.12 2.31 -17.90
CA TYR A 98 2.20 3.26 -17.65
C TYR A 98 3.57 2.61 -17.87
N VAL A 99 3.79 1.45 -17.27
CA VAL A 99 5.09 0.75 -17.29
C VAL A 99 5.48 0.34 -18.70
N GLU A 100 4.54 -0.15 -19.50
CA GLU A 100 4.77 -0.59 -20.89
C GLU A 100 5.18 0.55 -21.82
N LYS A 101 4.81 1.80 -21.50
CA LYS A 101 5.20 2.98 -22.29
C LYS A 101 6.61 3.49 -21.96
N GLN A 102 7.22 2.99 -20.89
CA GLN A 102 8.56 3.41 -20.50
C GLN A 102 9.63 2.79 -21.42
N ALA A 103 10.75 3.48 -21.54
CA ALA A 103 11.88 3.00 -22.34
C ALA A 103 12.50 1.73 -21.74
N VAL A 104 12.50 1.62 -20.43
CA VAL A 104 13.06 0.48 -19.70
C VAL A 104 12.05 -0.69 -19.71
N LYS A 105 12.45 -1.79 -20.33
CA LYS A 105 11.67 -3.04 -20.34
C LYS A 105 12.23 -4.00 -19.32
N LEU A 106 11.33 -4.50 -18.45
CA LEU A 106 11.65 -5.45 -17.41
C LEU A 106 11.34 -6.86 -17.90
N GLN A 107 12.31 -7.75 -17.83
CA GLN A 107 12.23 -9.14 -18.31
C GLN A 107 12.78 -10.12 -17.27
N VAL A 108 12.35 -11.34 -17.35
CA VAL A 108 12.91 -12.45 -16.55
C VAL A 108 14.41 -12.59 -16.85
N GLY A 109 15.20 -12.75 -15.80
CA GLY A 109 16.66 -12.83 -15.89
C GLY A 109 17.38 -11.48 -15.77
N ASP A 110 16.66 -10.36 -15.76
CA ASP A 110 17.30 -9.05 -15.57
C ASP A 110 17.88 -8.90 -14.15
N ASN A 111 19.11 -8.40 -14.08
CA ASN A 111 19.65 -7.88 -12.83
C ASN A 111 19.18 -6.45 -12.65
N ILE A 112 18.45 -6.19 -11.57
CA ILE A 112 17.91 -4.88 -11.27
C ILE A 112 18.19 -4.47 -9.83
N GLU A 113 18.23 -3.17 -9.61
CA GLU A 113 18.22 -2.53 -8.30
C GLU A 113 16.89 -1.80 -8.14
N VAL A 114 16.17 -2.10 -7.07
CA VAL A 114 14.86 -1.54 -6.76
C VAL A 114 14.96 -0.69 -5.51
N LYS A 115 14.70 0.61 -5.63
CA LYS A 115 14.51 1.53 -4.51
C LYS A 115 13.02 1.70 -4.26
N GLY A 116 12.57 1.44 -3.04
CA GLY A 116 11.15 1.54 -2.72
C GLY A 116 10.84 1.31 -1.25
N SER A 117 9.58 1.47 -0.88
CA SER A 117 9.10 1.24 0.47
C SER A 117 8.87 -0.24 0.72
N LYS A 118 9.54 -0.78 1.72
CA LYS A 118 9.31 -2.16 2.20
C LYS A 118 8.00 -2.24 2.96
N VAL A 119 7.18 -3.18 2.59
CA VAL A 119 5.85 -3.42 3.16
C VAL A 119 5.62 -4.93 3.32
N THR A 120 4.61 -5.28 4.11
CA THR A 120 4.08 -6.66 4.13
C THR A 120 2.75 -6.67 3.39
N PHE A 121 2.65 -7.44 2.34
CA PHE A 121 1.42 -7.60 1.57
C PHE A 121 1.04 -9.09 1.53
N ASN A 122 -0.18 -9.42 1.94
CA ASN A 122 -0.66 -10.81 2.05
C ASN A 122 0.28 -11.73 2.87
N ASN A 123 0.85 -11.22 3.96
CA ASN A 123 1.85 -11.89 4.80
C ASN A 123 3.20 -12.21 4.10
N GLU A 124 3.44 -11.64 2.92
CA GLU A 124 4.71 -11.77 2.22
C GLU A 124 5.49 -10.45 2.24
N PRO A 125 6.82 -10.48 2.40
CA PRO A 125 7.65 -9.30 2.27
C PRO A 125 7.58 -8.79 0.83
N SER A 126 7.27 -7.51 0.70
CA SER A 126 7.07 -6.87 -0.59
C SER A 126 7.69 -5.47 -0.60
N ILE A 127 8.04 -4.97 -1.77
CA ILE A 127 8.53 -3.61 -1.95
C ILE A 127 7.66 -2.85 -2.96
N ILE A 128 7.21 -1.66 -2.58
CA ILE A 128 6.52 -0.76 -3.49
C ILE A 128 7.58 0.10 -4.15
N ALA A 129 7.90 -0.19 -5.41
CA ALA A 129 9.00 0.45 -6.12
C ALA A 129 8.73 1.95 -6.37
N ALA A 130 9.70 2.77 -6.02
CA ALA A 130 9.76 4.18 -6.41
C ALA A 130 10.66 4.37 -7.64
N GLU A 131 11.75 3.61 -7.71
CA GLU A 131 12.71 3.65 -8.80
C GLU A 131 13.25 2.24 -9.04
N ILE A 132 13.49 1.90 -10.31
CA ILE A 132 14.13 0.65 -10.71
C ILE A 132 15.27 0.99 -11.64
N LYS A 133 16.48 0.50 -11.32
CA LYS A 133 17.66 0.59 -12.18
C LYS A 133 17.91 -0.75 -12.85
N LYS A 134 18.17 -0.71 -14.15
CA LYS A 134 18.61 -1.84 -14.97
C LYS A 134 19.85 -1.41 -15.75
N GLY A 135 21.03 -1.79 -15.24
CA GLY A 135 22.28 -1.22 -15.75
C GLY A 135 22.32 0.30 -15.58
N ASP A 136 22.56 1.02 -16.67
CA ASP A 136 22.56 2.48 -16.67
C ASP A 136 21.17 3.11 -16.83
N ALA A 137 20.16 2.31 -17.13
CA ALA A 137 18.81 2.78 -17.35
C ALA A 137 18.01 2.87 -16.04
N VAL A 138 17.33 3.99 -15.83
CA VAL A 138 16.54 4.27 -14.63
C VAL A 138 15.07 4.42 -15.01
N LEU A 139 14.21 3.67 -14.32
CA LEU A 139 12.76 3.75 -14.40
C LEU A 139 12.23 4.41 -13.14
N SER A 140 11.84 5.68 -13.22
CA SER A 140 11.22 6.41 -12.12
C SER A 140 9.71 6.20 -12.12
N LEU A 141 9.19 5.67 -11.01
CA LEU A 141 7.79 5.28 -10.82
C LEU A 141 7.06 6.20 -9.85
N ARG A 142 7.75 6.66 -8.81
CA ARG A 142 7.18 7.54 -7.76
C ARG A 142 8.21 8.58 -7.35
N ASN A 143 7.73 9.70 -6.83
CA ASN A 143 8.59 10.69 -6.18
C ASN A 143 8.95 10.26 -4.74
N ASP A 144 9.79 11.05 -4.07
CA ASP A 144 10.27 10.75 -2.71
C ASP A 144 9.14 10.65 -1.65
N ASN A 145 8.01 11.28 -1.91
CA ASN A 145 6.82 11.18 -1.06
C ASN A 145 5.92 9.97 -1.40
N GLY A 146 6.33 9.12 -2.34
CA GLY A 146 5.58 7.96 -2.79
C GLY A 146 4.43 8.26 -3.74
N ILE A 147 4.31 9.51 -4.21
CA ILE A 147 3.27 9.89 -5.17
C ILE A 147 3.63 9.30 -6.54
N PRO A 148 2.74 8.49 -7.14
CA PRO A 148 3.01 7.86 -8.43
C PRO A 148 3.10 8.88 -9.56
N ASN A 149 4.04 8.69 -10.48
CA ASN A 149 4.22 9.56 -11.67
C ASN A 149 3.04 9.46 -12.66
N TRP A 150 2.21 8.41 -12.56
CA TRP A 150 0.97 8.29 -13.33
C TRP A 150 -0.25 8.93 -12.62
N ALA A 151 -0.09 9.47 -11.41
CA ALA A 151 -1.15 10.20 -10.73
C ALA A 151 -1.44 11.49 -11.49
N GLY A 152 -2.68 11.67 -11.93
CA GLY A 152 -3.10 12.84 -12.73
C GLY A 152 -2.99 12.68 -14.24
N THR A 153 -2.35 11.62 -14.76
CA THR A 153 -2.31 11.33 -16.20
C THR A 153 -3.52 10.52 -16.69
N GLY A 154 -4.32 9.99 -15.76
CA GLY A 154 -5.60 9.35 -16.07
C GLY A 154 -6.58 10.41 -16.57
N GLY A 155 -6.75 10.46 -17.88
CA GLY A 155 -7.53 11.47 -18.57
C GLY A 155 -8.90 11.66 -17.94
N MET A 156 -9.20 12.87 -17.52
CA MET A 156 -10.55 13.37 -17.55
C MET A 156 -11.00 13.27 -19.00
N GLY A 157 -11.68 12.18 -19.34
CA GLY A 157 -12.51 12.17 -20.54
C GLY A 157 -13.48 13.33 -20.42
N ARG A 158 -13.15 14.45 -21.03
CA ARG A 158 -14.13 15.49 -21.33
C ARG A 158 -15.23 14.79 -22.12
N ARG A 159 -16.30 14.45 -21.45
CA ARG A 159 -17.57 14.24 -22.14
C ARG A 159 -17.95 15.61 -22.75
N ARG A 160 -17.83 15.69 -24.05
CA ARG A 160 -18.49 16.72 -24.84
C ARG A 160 -19.95 16.34 -24.97
#